data_1567fa49dde4a6b994febae4c6d6b82e
#
_entry.id   1567fa49dde4a6b994febae4c6d6b82e
#
_cell.length_a   1.000
_cell.length_b   1.000
_cell.length_c   1.000
_cell.angle_alpha   90.00
_cell.angle_beta   90.00
_cell.angle_gamma   90.00
#
_symmetry.space_group_name_H-M   'P 1'
#
loop_
_entity.id
_entity.type
_entity.pdbx_description
1 polymer ?
#
loop_
_entity_poly.entity_id
_entity_poly.type
_entity_poly.pdbx_seq_one_letter_code
_entity_poly.pdbx_strand_id
1 'polypeptide(L)'
;MKKVLFILFAVQFVLAPHITKSYSVNSIEDSYEYSIVNQEKKTVKKDILGNTIIEDNNGNKITIKKDILGNIIIEGNNGDKITIKKDILGNITIENNNGNKKTIKEDILGNTIIEDNNGNRKTVKKDIFGNTIIEDNKGHKQIIKKDIFGNSTIEDY
;
A
#
# COMPACT_ATOMS: atom_id res chain seq x y z
N MET A 1 -0.97 14.18 9.82
CA MET A 1 -1.78 12.95 9.84
C MET A 1 -2.05 12.33 8.46
N LYS A 2 -2.29 13.11 7.37
CA LYS A 2 -2.55 12.56 6.01
C LYS A 2 -1.38 11.78 5.38
N LYS A 3 -0.11 12.11 5.70
CA LYS A 3 1.09 11.43 5.12
C LYS A 3 1.36 10.05 5.69
N VAL A 4 0.97 9.78 6.94
CA VAL A 4 1.13 8.46 7.59
C VAL A 4 0.14 7.44 7.03
N LEU A 5 -1.06 7.89 6.68
CA LEU A 5 -2.10 7.03 6.09
C LEU A 5 -1.69 6.52 4.70
N PHE A 6 -0.99 7.35 3.91
CA PHE A 6 -0.51 6.95 2.57
C PHE A 6 0.59 5.88 2.63
N ILE A 7 1.45 5.94 3.64
CA ILE A 7 2.50 4.92 3.88
C ILE A 7 1.87 3.59 4.32
N LEU A 8 0.81 3.62 5.12
CA LEU A 8 0.10 2.40 5.54
C LEU A 8 -0.59 1.70 4.36
N PHE A 9 -1.14 2.46 3.41
CA PHE A 9 -1.75 1.90 2.18
C PHE A 9 -0.70 1.26 1.25
N ALA A 10 0.50 1.86 1.13
CA ALA A 10 1.59 1.28 0.34
C ALA A 10 2.12 -0.03 0.94
N VAL A 11 2.10 -0.16 2.26
CA VAL A 11 2.54 -1.37 2.98
C VAL A 11 1.55 -2.53 2.77
N GLN A 12 0.25 -2.28 2.71
CA GLN A 12 -0.74 -3.33 2.42
C GLN A 12 -0.59 -3.91 1.00
N PHE A 13 -0.13 -3.10 0.03
CA PHE A 13 0.06 -3.57 -1.35
C PHE A 13 1.32 -4.44 -1.54
N VAL A 14 2.31 -4.33 -0.64
CA VAL A 14 3.59 -5.07 -0.72
C VAL A 14 3.54 -6.35 0.13
N LEU A 15 2.68 -6.41 1.16
CA LEU A 15 2.56 -7.55 2.07
C LEU A 15 1.45 -8.56 1.68
N ALA A 16 0.84 -8.43 0.50
CA ALA A 16 -0.14 -9.39 0.01
C ALA A 16 0.46 -10.36 -1.01
N PRO A 17 1.04 -11.50 -0.58
CA PRO A 17 1.15 -12.67 -1.41
C PRO A 17 -0.03 -13.61 -1.11
N HIS A 18 -0.82 -13.89 -2.14
CA HIS A 18 -1.72 -15.03 -2.20
C HIS A 18 -2.89 -15.11 -1.20
N ILE A 19 -3.91 -14.27 -1.41
CA ILE A 19 -5.28 -14.69 -1.08
C ILE A 19 -6.10 -14.62 -2.37
N THR A 20 -5.98 -15.64 -3.20
CA THR A 20 -7.00 -15.99 -4.17
C THR A 20 -8.06 -16.82 -3.44
N LYS A 21 -9.08 -16.18 -2.89
CA LYS A 21 -10.35 -16.83 -2.59
C LYS A 21 -11.36 -16.35 -3.61
N SER A 22 -11.61 -17.22 -4.61
CA SER A 22 -12.75 -17.10 -5.49
C SER A 22 -14.03 -17.26 -4.66
N TYR A 23 -14.89 -16.25 -4.69
CA TYR A 23 -16.26 -16.39 -4.19
C TYR A 23 -17.13 -16.85 -5.34
N SER A 24 -17.56 -18.12 -5.32
CA SER A 24 -18.68 -18.57 -6.13
C SER A 24 -19.96 -18.26 -5.36
N VAL A 25 -20.81 -17.41 -5.93
CA VAL A 25 -22.18 -17.20 -5.44
C VAL A 25 -23.05 -18.31 -6.02
N ASN A 26 -23.47 -19.25 -5.20
CA ASN A 26 -24.57 -20.15 -5.52
C ASN A 26 -25.65 -20.05 -4.45
N SER A 27 -26.81 -19.59 -4.95
CA SER A 27 -28.21 -19.83 -4.53
C SER A 27 -28.57 -19.78 -3.04
N ILE A 28 -29.54 -18.91 -2.83
CA ILE A 28 -30.46 -18.66 -1.74
C ILE A 28 -31.09 -19.97 -1.25
N GLU A 29 -30.95 -20.27 0.04
CA GLU A 29 -32.03 -20.75 0.92
C GLU A 29 -31.57 -20.75 2.39
N ASP A 30 -32.43 -20.19 3.23
CA ASP A 30 -32.42 -20.02 4.67
C ASP A 30 -31.57 -20.95 5.52
N SER A 31 -30.50 -20.40 6.09
CA SER A 31 -30.10 -20.64 7.47
C SER A 31 -29.20 -19.49 7.93
N TYR A 32 -29.68 -18.67 8.86
CA TYR A 32 -28.86 -17.68 9.56
C TYR A 32 -27.89 -18.42 10.49
N GLU A 33 -26.87 -19.06 9.95
CA GLU A 33 -25.66 -19.33 10.68
C GLU A 33 -24.85 -18.04 10.72
N TYR A 34 -24.88 -17.37 11.86
CA TYR A 34 -23.87 -16.40 12.25
C TYR A 34 -22.53 -17.14 12.27
N SER A 35 -21.85 -17.21 11.14
CA SER A 35 -20.43 -17.52 11.13
C SER A 35 -19.79 -16.37 11.90
N ILE A 36 -19.32 -16.66 13.11
CA ILE A 36 -18.40 -15.79 13.84
C ILE A 36 -17.19 -15.66 12.90
N VAL A 37 -17.16 -14.57 12.13
CA VAL A 37 -15.96 -14.15 11.44
C VAL A 37 -14.94 -14.01 12.54
N ASN A 38 -13.94 -14.90 12.56
CA ASN A 38 -12.78 -14.77 13.44
C ASN A 38 -12.19 -13.38 13.18
N GLN A 39 -12.56 -12.42 14.01
CA GLN A 39 -11.94 -11.09 13.95
C GLN A 39 -10.49 -11.32 14.34
N GLU A 40 -9.59 -11.19 13.38
CA GLU A 40 -8.15 -11.20 13.63
C GLU A 40 -7.86 -10.09 14.65
N LYS A 41 -7.70 -10.49 15.90
CA LYS A 41 -7.31 -9.55 16.94
C LYS A 41 -5.84 -9.23 16.76
N LYS A 42 -5.54 -7.96 16.48
CA LYS A 42 -4.17 -7.46 16.41
C LYS A 42 -3.86 -6.61 17.64
N THR A 43 -2.73 -6.89 18.26
CA THR A 43 -2.19 -6.09 19.36
C THR A 43 -1.10 -5.18 18.84
N VAL A 44 -1.18 -3.89 19.17
CA VAL A 44 -0.15 -2.90 18.81
C VAL A 44 0.50 -2.42 20.12
N LYS A 45 1.82 -2.58 20.24
CA LYS A 45 2.60 -2.16 21.39
C LYS A 45 3.92 -1.48 20.96
N LYS A 46 4.52 -0.73 21.87
CA LYS A 46 5.89 -0.21 21.69
C LYS A 46 6.86 -0.99 22.56
N ASP A 47 8.06 -1.23 22.04
CA ASP A 47 9.16 -1.75 22.83
C ASP A 47 9.90 -0.62 23.57
N ILE A 48 10.92 -0.96 24.35
CA ILE A 48 11.74 -0.03 25.13
C ILE A 48 12.56 0.94 24.27
N LEU A 49 12.77 0.60 22.97
CA LEU A 49 13.47 1.44 22.00
C LEU A 49 12.52 2.34 21.23
N GLY A 50 11.20 2.27 21.50
CA GLY A 50 10.15 3.02 20.81
C GLY A 50 9.70 2.43 19.48
N ASN A 51 10.17 1.24 19.09
CA ASN A 51 9.70 0.55 17.91
C ASN A 51 8.24 0.12 18.09
N THR A 52 7.48 0.12 17.00
CA THR A 52 6.10 -0.37 17.03
C THR A 52 6.08 -1.86 16.67
N ILE A 53 5.45 -2.65 17.50
CA ILE A 53 5.24 -4.09 17.31
C ILE A 53 3.75 -4.33 17.11
N ILE A 54 3.41 -5.02 16.02
CA ILE A 54 2.06 -5.48 15.70
C ILE A 54 2.08 -7.00 15.73
N GLU A 55 1.21 -7.60 16.52
CA GLU A 55 1.13 -9.06 16.71
C GLU A 55 -0.31 -9.50 16.60
N ASP A 56 -0.58 -10.55 15.83
CA ASP A 56 -1.90 -11.17 15.73
C ASP A 56 -2.04 -12.38 16.67
N ASN A 57 -3.25 -12.93 16.73
CA ASN A 57 -3.56 -14.11 17.55
C ASN A 57 -2.94 -15.42 17.01
N ASN A 58 -2.37 -15.41 15.80
CA ASN A 58 -1.68 -16.55 15.19
C ASN A 58 -0.15 -16.50 15.42
N GLY A 59 0.33 -15.49 16.16
CA GLY A 59 1.75 -15.31 16.44
C GLY A 59 2.52 -14.64 15.30
N ASN A 60 1.85 -14.15 14.24
CA ASN A 60 2.51 -13.32 13.24
C ASN A 60 2.86 -11.99 13.87
N LYS A 61 4.11 -11.58 13.70
CA LYS A 61 4.66 -10.36 14.30
C LYS A 61 5.31 -9.49 13.26
N ILE A 62 4.99 -8.21 13.30
CA ILE A 62 5.62 -7.16 12.49
C ILE A 62 6.26 -6.16 13.44
N THR A 63 7.51 -5.82 13.19
CA THR A 63 8.24 -4.77 13.90
C THR A 63 8.50 -3.60 12.96
N ILE A 64 8.10 -2.41 13.34
CA ILE A 64 8.34 -1.16 12.61
C ILE A 64 9.32 -0.32 13.43
N LYS A 65 10.48 -0.03 12.85
CA LYS A 65 11.56 0.73 13.49
C LYS A 65 12.13 1.80 12.56
N LYS A 66 12.82 2.78 13.13
CA LYS A 66 13.62 3.74 12.37
C LYS A 66 15.10 3.46 12.59
N ASP A 67 15.87 3.57 11.52
CA ASP A 67 17.33 3.57 11.65
C ASP A 67 17.87 4.98 12.00
N ILE A 68 19.20 5.09 12.17
CA ILE A 68 19.87 6.33 12.50
C ILE A 68 19.76 7.42 11.43
N LEU A 69 19.45 7.04 10.19
CA LEU A 69 19.23 7.95 9.06
C LEU A 69 17.76 8.36 8.92
N GLY A 70 16.89 7.83 9.80
CA GLY A 70 15.44 8.08 9.76
C GLY A 70 14.66 7.23 8.76
N ASN A 71 15.30 6.25 8.13
CA ASN A 71 14.58 5.30 7.27
C ASN A 71 13.66 4.43 8.11
N ILE A 72 12.52 4.06 7.53
CA ILE A 72 11.57 3.15 8.17
C ILE A 72 11.90 1.72 7.73
N ILE A 73 12.09 0.84 8.70
CA ILE A 73 12.33 -0.58 8.48
C ILE A 73 11.13 -1.36 9.05
N ILE A 74 10.54 -2.22 8.25
CA ILE A 74 9.43 -3.10 8.60
C ILE A 74 9.94 -4.53 8.47
N GLU A 75 9.91 -5.28 9.56
CA GLU A 75 10.40 -6.66 9.62
C GLU A 75 9.30 -7.59 10.15
N GLY A 76 9.03 -8.66 9.41
CA GLY A 76 8.18 -9.76 9.86
C GLY A 76 9.01 -10.84 10.57
N ASN A 77 8.38 -11.61 11.47
CA ASN A 77 9.02 -12.77 12.11
C ASN A 77 9.24 -13.96 11.16
N ASN A 78 8.67 -13.90 9.95
CA ASN A 78 8.93 -14.83 8.85
C ASN A 78 10.19 -14.50 8.04
N GLY A 79 10.93 -13.44 8.41
CA GLY A 79 12.13 -12.98 7.71
C GLY A 79 11.90 -11.94 6.61
N ASP A 80 10.65 -11.58 6.33
CA ASP A 80 10.36 -10.51 5.37
C ASP A 80 10.84 -9.16 5.92
N LYS A 81 11.44 -8.37 5.04
CA LYS A 81 11.94 -7.03 5.38
C LYS A 81 11.63 -6.05 4.27
N ILE A 82 11.13 -4.89 4.67
CA ILE A 82 10.92 -3.73 3.79
C ILE A 82 11.66 -2.54 4.40
N THR A 83 12.39 -1.83 3.55
CA THR A 83 13.03 -0.57 3.91
C THR A 83 12.43 0.56 3.10
N ILE A 84 11.98 1.62 3.78
CA ILE A 84 11.45 2.84 3.17
C ILE A 84 12.42 3.97 3.47
N LYS A 85 12.99 4.54 2.41
CA LYS A 85 13.94 5.65 2.46
C LYS A 85 13.33 6.89 1.84
N LYS A 86 13.66 8.05 2.38
CA LYS A 86 13.34 9.35 1.77
C LYS A 86 14.64 10.11 1.54
N ASP A 87 14.85 10.56 0.30
CA ASP A 87 16.03 11.38 -0.01
C ASP A 87 15.79 12.88 0.28
N ILE A 88 16.81 13.68 0.07
CA ILE A 88 16.78 15.14 0.29
C ILE A 88 15.84 15.88 -0.67
N LEU A 89 15.53 15.30 -1.81
CA LEU A 89 14.58 15.84 -2.79
C LEU A 89 13.14 15.44 -2.48
N GLY A 90 12.93 14.60 -1.45
CA GLY A 90 11.62 14.11 -1.06
C GLY A 90 11.18 12.83 -1.76
N ASN A 91 11.98 12.26 -2.65
CA ASN A 91 11.68 10.99 -3.30
C ASN A 91 11.66 9.86 -2.25
N ILE A 92 10.73 8.93 -2.44
CA ILE A 92 10.57 7.77 -1.56
C ILE A 92 11.01 6.52 -2.31
N THR A 93 11.89 5.75 -1.71
CA THR A 93 12.29 4.42 -2.20
C THR A 93 11.78 3.37 -1.23
N ILE A 94 11.10 2.36 -1.76
CA ILE A 94 10.63 1.18 -1.04
C ILE A 94 11.36 -0.03 -1.60
N GLU A 95 12.05 -0.78 -0.75
CA GLU A 95 12.86 -1.92 -1.14
C GLU A 95 12.61 -3.08 -0.18
N ASN A 96 12.44 -4.29 -0.72
CA ASN A 96 12.33 -5.49 0.09
C ASN A 96 13.65 -6.30 0.07
N ASN A 97 13.75 -7.30 0.96
CA ASN A 97 14.94 -8.17 1.04
C ASN A 97 15.16 -9.07 -0.18
N ASN A 98 14.20 -9.17 -1.10
CA ASN A 98 14.32 -9.90 -2.38
C ASN A 98 14.84 -9.01 -3.51
N GLY A 99 15.21 -7.76 -3.23
CA GLY A 99 15.73 -6.82 -4.21
C GLY A 99 14.67 -6.11 -5.05
N ASN A 100 13.37 -6.35 -4.81
CA ASN A 100 12.32 -5.58 -5.47
C ASN A 100 12.32 -4.15 -4.92
N LYS A 101 12.39 -3.19 -5.83
CA LYS A 101 12.49 -1.77 -5.49
C LYS A 101 11.44 -0.97 -6.24
N LYS A 102 10.81 -0.03 -5.56
CA LYS A 102 9.93 1.00 -6.14
C LYS A 102 10.41 2.37 -5.70
N THR A 103 10.42 3.30 -6.62
CA THR A 103 10.72 4.71 -6.35
C THR A 103 9.49 5.55 -6.66
N ILE A 104 9.13 6.42 -5.74
CA ILE A 104 8.04 7.40 -5.89
C ILE A 104 8.69 8.78 -5.87
N LYS A 105 8.48 9.54 -6.92
CA LYS A 105 9.02 10.90 -7.07
C LYS A 105 7.97 11.84 -7.65
N GLU A 106 8.17 13.13 -7.49
CA GLU A 106 7.36 14.17 -8.11
C GLU A 106 8.17 14.79 -9.26
N ASP A 107 7.51 15.02 -10.40
CA ASP A 107 8.13 15.74 -11.51
C ASP A 107 7.95 17.27 -11.33
N ILE A 108 8.54 18.04 -12.23
CA ILE A 108 8.49 19.53 -12.21
C ILE A 108 7.07 20.10 -12.41
N LEU A 109 6.13 19.28 -12.88
CA LEU A 109 4.72 19.66 -13.07
C LEU A 109 3.85 19.24 -11.87
N GLY A 110 4.44 18.61 -10.82
CA GLY A 110 3.71 18.13 -9.66
C GLY A 110 3.03 16.77 -9.86
N ASN A 111 3.32 16.05 -10.95
CA ASN A 111 2.81 14.71 -11.15
C ASN A 111 3.61 13.70 -10.31
N THR A 112 2.92 12.70 -9.77
CA THR A 112 3.59 11.60 -9.08
C THR A 112 4.02 10.53 -10.07
N ILE A 113 5.29 10.17 -10.05
CA ILE A 113 5.87 9.10 -10.87
C ILE A 113 6.21 7.94 -9.93
N ILE A 114 5.74 6.74 -10.26
CA ILE A 114 6.04 5.49 -9.58
C ILE A 114 6.78 4.60 -10.57
N GLU A 115 7.99 4.15 -10.21
CA GLU A 115 8.87 3.35 -11.06
C GLU A 115 9.43 2.18 -10.27
N ASP A 116 9.43 0.98 -10.85
CA ASP A 116 10.06 -0.19 -10.25
C ASP A 116 11.40 -0.53 -10.94
N ASN A 117 12.16 -1.44 -10.34
CA ASN A 117 13.45 -1.89 -10.89
C ASN A 117 13.34 -2.77 -12.15
N ASN A 118 12.12 -3.12 -12.58
CA ASN A 118 11.87 -3.83 -13.84
C ASN A 118 11.54 -2.87 -14.99
N GLY A 119 11.57 -1.55 -14.75
CA GLY A 119 11.27 -0.52 -15.74
C GLY A 119 9.77 -0.26 -15.92
N ASN A 120 8.89 -0.86 -15.11
CA ASN A 120 7.49 -0.48 -15.13
C ASN A 120 7.35 0.90 -14.49
N ARG A 121 6.65 1.80 -15.19
CA ARG A 121 6.43 3.17 -14.75
C ARG A 121 4.96 3.53 -14.82
N LYS A 122 4.47 4.19 -13.77
CA LYS A 122 3.15 4.81 -13.74
C LYS A 122 3.29 6.29 -13.42
N THR A 123 2.51 7.12 -14.11
CA THR A 123 2.40 8.55 -13.85
C THR A 123 0.99 8.82 -13.34
N VAL A 124 0.88 9.47 -12.20
CA VAL A 124 -0.39 9.92 -11.62
C VAL A 124 -0.43 11.44 -11.72
N LYS A 125 -1.39 11.97 -12.45
CA LYS A 125 -1.58 13.41 -12.66
C LYS A 125 -3.04 13.82 -12.47
N LYS A 126 -3.28 15.11 -12.33
CA LYS A 126 -4.63 15.67 -12.34
C LYS A 126 -4.88 16.41 -13.65
N ASP A 127 -6.12 16.29 -14.17
CA ASP A 127 -6.56 17.15 -15.26
C ASP A 127 -7.08 18.50 -14.74
N ILE A 128 -7.48 19.37 -15.65
CA ILE A 128 -8.01 20.70 -15.33
C ILE A 128 -9.34 20.67 -14.56
N PHE A 129 -10.05 19.54 -14.57
CA PHE A 129 -11.30 19.30 -13.85
C PHE A 129 -11.06 18.66 -12.47
N GLY A 130 -9.80 18.36 -12.12
CA GLY A 130 -9.43 17.72 -10.86
C GLY A 130 -9.56 16.19 -10.85
N ASN A 131 -9.89 15.56 -11.97
CA ASN A 131 -9.88 14.11 -12.10
C ASN A 131 -8.46 13.58 -11.95
N THR A 132 -8.32 12.36 -11.42
CA THR A 132 -7.03 11.70 -11.34
C THR A 132 -6.84 10.81 -12.56
N ILE A 133 -5.75 11.02 -13.29
CA ILE A 133 -5.35 10.22 -14.43
C ILE A 133 -4.13 9.39 -14.04
N ILE A 134 -4.19 8.08 -14.26
CA ILE A 134 -3.09 7.15 -14.07
C ILE A 134 -2.73 6.58 -15.43
N GLU A 135 -1.48 6.76 -15.86
CA GLU A 135 -0.95 6.24 -17.12
C GLU A 135 0.26 5.37 -16.84
N ASP A 136 0.36 4.20 -17.48
CA ASP A 136 1.57 3.40 -17.44
C ASP A 136 2.42 3.59 -18.71
N ASN A 137 3.64 3.05 -18.69
CA ASN A 137 4.55 3.13 -19.84
C ASN A 137 4.22 2.13 -20.96
N LYS A 138 3.12 1.38 -20.85
CA LYS A 138 2.60 0.47 -21.88
C LYS A 138 1.41 1.09 -22.63
N GLY A 139 0.97 2.27 -22.21
CA GLY A 139 -0.13 3.00 -22.84
C GLY A 139 -1.50 2.76 -22.19
N HIS A 140 -1.59 1.95 -21.12
CA HIS A 140 -2.83 1.82 -20.37
C HIS A 140 -3.10 3.10 -19.59
N LYS A 141 -4.34 3.55 -19.65
CA LYS A 141 -4.79 4.77 -18.98
C LYS A 141 -6.05 4.50 -18.17
N GLN A 142 -6.06 5.02 -16.96
CA GLN A 142 -7.21 4.98 -16.07
C GLN A 142 -7.57 6.40 -15.64
N ILE A 143 -8.85 6.74 -15.63
CA ILE A 143 -9.35 8.04 -15.19
C ILE A 143 -10.29 7.81 -14.00
N ILE A 144 -9.98 8.46 -12.88
CA ILE A 144 -10.81 8.46 -11.69
C ILE A 144 -11.47 9.85 -11.58
N LYS A 145 -12.78 9.87 -11.76
CA LYS A 145 -13.62 11.07 -11.65
C LYS A 145 -14.33 11.08 -10.30
N LYS A 146 -14.51 12.27 -9.72
CA LYS A 146 -15.34 12.46 -8.53
C LYS A 146 -16.51 13.36 -8.86
N ASP A 147 -17.71 12.95 -8.44
CA ASP A 147 -18.88 13.82 -8.52
C ASP A 147 -18.93 14.81 -7.34
N ILE A 148 -19.90 15.70 -7.37
CA ILE A 148 -20.12 16.73 -6.33
C ILE A 148 -20.52 16.14 -4.98
N PHE A 149 -20.96 14.87 -4.94
CA PHE A 149 -21.33 14.13 -3.73
C PHE A 149 -20.17 13.32 -3.17
N GLY A 150 -19.01 13.31 -3.87
CA GLY A 150 -17.81 12.58 -3.46
C GLY A 150 -17.75 11.12 -3.94
N ASN A 151 -18.73 10.66 -4.74
CA ASN A 151 -18.67 9.35 -5.37
C ASN A 151 -17.57 9.31 -6.43
N SER A 152 -16.92 8.16 -6.60
CA SER A 152 -15.86 7.99 -7.58
C SER A 152 -16.29 7.02 -8.69
N THR A 153 -16.02 7.39 -9.93
CA THR A 153 -16.15 6.53 -11.12
C THR A 153 -14.77 6.28 -11.69
N ILE A 154 -14.50 5.06 -12.11
CA ILE A 154 -13.23 4.64 -12.73
C ILE A 154 -13.52 4.22 -14.17
N GLU A 155 -12.77 4.80 -15.10
CA GLU A 155 -12.83 4.47 -16.54
C GLU A 155 -11.45 4.01 -16.99
N ASP A 156 -11.38 2.86 -17.68
CA ASP A 156 -10.16 2.26 -18.21
C ASP A 156 -10.10 2.44 -19.74
N TYR A 157 -8.90 2.75 -20.29
CA TYR A 157 -8.64 3.01 -21.72
C TYR A 157 -7.38 2.28 -22.18
#